data_972db75b08a793534690ac39100266a3
#
_entry.id   972db75b08a793534690ac39100266a3
#
_cell.length_a   1.000
_cell.length_b   1.000
_cell.length_c   1.000
_cell.angle_alpha   90.00
_cell.angle_beta   90.00
_cell.angle_gamma   90.00
#
_symmetry.space_group_name_H-M   'P 1'
#
loop_
_entity.id
_entity.type
_entity.pdbx_description
1 polymer ?
#
loop_
_entity_poly.entity_id
_entity_poly.type
_entity_poly.pdbx_seq_one_letter_code
_entity_poly.pdbx_strand_id
1 'polypeptide(L)'
;MSVPVDERHSRSVLFPGIGAEGQERIRRFSIAIVGVGAVGAAAAELAARAGVGKLTLIDRDVVEESNLSRQLLFDAADAERVAPKATAAAERLSRIAPGVEARGIVADLAPENARELLGGHDLVIDGSDNFETRLLVSDASRALGLPSIYAACVGEEGLVAVSIPGRTPCLRCYLDSLPPAGSGPTCDTAGIVPTLPPLVLRFRTWRTPRTGPLPSSRIGTARIERVV
;
A
#
# COMPACT_ATOMS: atom_id res chain seq x y z
N MET A 1 -1.06 -34.19 -0.21
CA MET A 1 0.31 -33.68 0.02
C MET A 1 0.18 -32.44 0.87
N SER A 2 0.67 -32.45 2.12
CA SER A 2 0.70 -31.25 2.97
C SER A 2 1.74 -30.27 2.43
N VAL A 3 1.32 -29.04 2.13
CA VAL A 3 2.26 -27.95 1.79
C VAL A 3 3.19 -27.74 2.99
N PRO A 4 4.51 -27.75 2.82
CA PRO A 4 5.42 -27.46 3.93
C PRO A 4 5.09 -26.06 4.46
N VAL A 5 4.67 -25.99 5.71
CA VAL A 5 4.39 -24.71 6.37
C VAL A 5 5.74 -24.12 6.76
N ASP A 6 6.10 -22.99 6.15
CA ASP A 6 7.23 -22.19 6.61
C ASP A 6 6.97 -21.81 8.08
N GLU A 7 7.93 -22.08 8.95
CA GLU A 7 7.84 -21.79 10.40
C GLU A 7 7.47 -20.33 10.66
N ARG A 8 7.95 -19.42 9.83
CA ARG A 8 7.66 -17.97 9.86
C ARG A 8 6.15 -17.68 9.84
N HIS A 9 5.38 -18.42 9.01
CA HIS A 9 3.95 -18.20 8.82
C HIS A 9 3.08 -19.22 9.57
N SER A 10 3.69 -20.05 10.43
CA SER A 10 2.97 -21.09 11.19
C SER A 10 1.75 -20.57 11.95
N ARG A 11 1.88 -19.36 12.55
CA ARG A 11 0.77 -18.73 13.30
C ARG A 11 -0.37 -18.26 12.39
N SER A 12 -0.04 -17.74 11.20
CA SER A 12 -1.03 -17.35 10.20
C SER A 12 -1.79 -18.56 9.68
N VAL A 13 -1.11 -19.69 9.47
CA VAL A 13 -1.72 -20.95 9.01
C VAL A 13 -2.65 -21.55 10.04
N LEU A 14 -2.38 -21.39 11.34
CA LEU A 14 -3.28 -21.83 12.42
C LEU A 14 -4.58 -21.02 12.48
N PHE A 15 -4.60 -19.81 11.93
CA PHE A 15 -5.82 -18.99 11.90
C PHE A 15 -6.79 -19.51 10.82
N PRO A 16 -8.02 -19.96 11.19
CA PRO A 16 -8.94 -20.61 10.25
C PRO A 16 -9.33 -19.74 9.04
N GLY A 17 -9.23 -18.40 9.19
CA GLY A 17 -9.52 -17.45 8.10
C GLY A 17 -8.44 -17.40 7.03
N ILE A 18 -7.25 -17.94 7.29
CA ILE A 18 -6.12 -18.01 6.35
C ILE A 18 -5.86 -19.48 5.99
N GLY A 19 -5.47 -20.30 6.95
CA GLY A 19 -5.09 -21.70 6.74
C GLY A 19 -3.87 -21.85 5.82
N ALA A 20 -3.50 -23.08 5.51
CA ALA A 20 -2.39 -23.38 4.61
C ALA A 20 -2.65 -22.90 3.16
N GLU A 21 -3.87 -23.10 2.67
CA GLU A 21 -4.27 -22.67 1.32
C GLU A 21 -4.27 -21.12 1.18
N GLY A 22 -4.74 -20.42 2.21
CA GLY A 22 -4.73 -18.95 2.22
C GLY A 22 -3.31 -18.41 2.23
N GLN A 23 -2.41 -18.99 3.03
CA GLN A 23 -1.00 -18.61 3.05
C GLN A 23 -0.31 -18.87 1.70
N GLU A 24 -0.64 -19.99 1.02
CA GLU A 24 -0.12 -20.26 -0.30
C GLU A 24 -0.64 -19.29 -1.36
N ARG A 25 -1.90 -18.83 -1.24
CA ARG A 25 -2.43 -17.74 -2.10
C ARG A 25 -1.69 -16.43 -1.85
N ILE A 26 -1.45 -16.08 -0.58
CA ILE A 26 -0.66 -14.87 -0.23
C ILE A 26 0.74 -14.95 -0.84
N ARG A 27 1.39 -16.11 -0.79
CA ARG A 27 2.72 -16.32 -1.35
C ARG A 27 2.80 -16.15 -2.87
N ARG A 28 1.70 -16.39 -3.58
CA ARG A 28 1.62 -16.19 -5.04
C ARG A 28 1.21 -14.78 -5.44
N PHE A 29 0.78 -13.98 -4.47
CA PHE A 29 0.24 -12.66 -4.73
C PHE A 29 1.35 -11.65 -5.02
N SER A 30 1.08 -10.73 -5.95
CA SER A 30 1.99 -9.66 -6.33
C SER A 30 1.35 -8.29 -6.12
N ILE A 31 2.10 -7.35 -5.54
CA ILE A 31 1.61 -6.00 -5.22
C ILE A 31 2.56 -4.95 -5.80
N ALA A 32 2.00 -3.97 -6.51
CA ALA A 32 2.69 -2.72 -6.81
C ALA A 32 2.36 -1.67 -5.73
N ILE A 33 3.36 -1.00 -5.20
CA ILE A 33 3.22 0.07 -4.21
C ILE A 33 3.80 1.34 -4.81
N VAL A 34 2.94 2.35 -4.99
CA VAL A 34 3.30 3.67 -5.51
C VAL A 34 3.43 4.65 -4.35
N GLY A 35 4.61 5.25 -4.22
CA GLY A 35 4.99 6.04 -3.07
C GLY A 35 5.46 5.15 -1.89
N VAL A 36 6.74 5.24 -1.53
CA VAL A 36 7.37 4.47 -0.44
C VAL A 36 7.69 5.41 0.73
N GLY A 37 6.77 6.35 0.97
CA GLY A 37 6.78 7.23 2.13
C GLY A 37 6.28 6.54 3.40
N ALA A 38 5.69 7.29 4.32
CA ALA A 38 5.26 6.77 5.63
C ALA A 38 4.21 5.65 5.51
N VAL A 39 3.23 5.80 4.62
CA VAL A 39 2.17 4.82 4.40
C VAL A 39 2.67 3.65 3.56
N GLY A 40 3.32 3.93 2.42
CA GLY A 40 3.79 2.89 1.51
C GLY A 40 4.88 2.01 2.11
N ALA A 41 5.82 2.57 2.88
CA ALA A 41 6.84 1.79 3.59
C ALA A 41 6.21 0.85 4.63
N ALA A 42 5.23 1.33 5.40
CA ALA A 42 4.50 0.50 6.35
C ALA A 42 3.70 -0.61 5.65
N ALA A 43 3.03 -0.29 4.53
CA ALA A 43 2.29 -1.27 3.72
C ALA A 43 3.23 -2.36 3.17
N ALA A 44 4.37 -1.95 2.63
CA ALA A 44 5.38 -2.87 2.09
C ALA A 44 5.92 -3.82 3.14
N GLU A 45 6.26 -3.31 4.34
CA GLU A 45 6.76 -4.14 5.43
C GLU A 45 5.70 -5.14 5.91
N LEU A 46 4.47 -4.70 6.12
CA LEU A 46 3.37 -5.57 6.54
C LEU A 46 3.08 -6.66 5.49
N ALA A 47 3.06 -6.31 4.20
CA ALA A 47 2.85 -7.26 3.11
C ALA A 47 3.99 -8.29 3.03
N ALA A 48 5.25 -7.85 3.16
CA ALA A 48 6.40 -8.74 3.19
C ALA A 48 6.37 -9.70 4.39
N ARG A 49 6.04 -9.20 5.58
CA ARG A 49 5.91 -10.02 6.79
C ARG A 49 4.74 -11.01 6.71
N ALA A 50 3.67 -10.65 5.99
CA ALA A 50 2.55 -11.56 5.71
C ALA A 50 2.90 -12.65 4.68
N GLY A 51 4.04 -12.53 3.99
CA GLY A 51 4.51 -13.52 3.01
C GLY A 51 3.98 -13.33 1.60
N VAL A 52 3.62 -12.08 1.22
CA VAL A 52 3.31 -11.73 -0.18
C VAL A 52 4.53 -12.04 -1.03
N GLY A 53 4.33 -12.78 -2.13
CA GLY A 53 5.46 -13.32 -2.90
C GLY A 53 6.25 -12.28 -3.67
N LYS A 54 5.58 -11.23 -4.18
CA LYS A 54 6.24 -10.20 -4.99
C LYS A 54 5.77 -8.79 -4.62
N LEU A 55 6.73 -7.90 -4.38
CA LEU A 55 6.51 -6.49 -4.10
C LEU A 55 7.31 -5.63 -5.07
N THR A 56 6.62 -4.77 -5.84
CA THR A 56 7.26 -3.76 -6.68
C THR A 56 7.03 -2.40 -6.02
N LEU A 57 8.12 -1.73 -5.65
CA LEU A 57 8.13 -0.46 -4.95
C LEU A 57 8.51 0.64 -5.94
N ILE A 58 7.64 1.62 -6.15
CA ILE A 58 7.81 2.69 -7.13
C ILE A 58 7.87 4.01 -6.38
N ASP A 59 9.01 4.67 -6.43
CA ASP A 59 9.22 5.97 -5.78
C ASP A 59 10.40 6.69 -6.44
N ARG A 60 10.27 7.98 -6.66
CA ARG A 60 11.33 8.81 -7.27
C ARG A 60 12.26 9.45 -6.26
N ASP A 61 11.82 9.55 -4.99
CA ASP A 61 12.49 10.34 -3.96
C ASP A 61 13.69 9.61 -3.35
N VAL A 62 14.48 10.38 -2.62
CA VAL A 62 15.57 9.89 -1.77
C VAL A 62 15.18 9.94 -0.29
N VAL A 63 15.90 9.20 0.52
CA VAL A 63 15.75 9.21 1.98
C VAL A 63 16.39 10.46 2.55
N GLU A 64 15.63 11.15 3.41
CA GLU A 64 16.08 12.34 4.15
C GLU A 64 15.98 12.09 5.66
N GLU A 65 16.76 12.82 6.45
CA GLU A 65 16.74 12.74 7.92
C GLU A 65 15.34 12.97 8.49
N SER A 66 14.56 13.91 7.93
CA SER A 66 13.18 14.21 8.30
C SER A 66 12.23 13.01 8.13
N ASN A 67 12.57 12.06 7.28
CA ASN A 67 11.76 10.89 6.99
C ASN A 67 11.84 9.83 8.10
N LEU A 68 12.95 9.76 8.82
CA LEU A 68 13.25 8.69 9.78
C LEU A 68 12.27 8.63 10.94
N SER A 69 11.60 9.73 11.24
CA SER A 69 10.59 9.80 12.31
C SER A 69 9.33 8.95 12.03
N ARG A 70 9.05 8.64 10.74
CA ARG A 70 7.77 8.01 10.33
C ARG A 70 7.85 6.98 9.21
N GLN A 71 8.96 6.88 8.49
CA GLN A 71 9.14 5.96 7.36
C GLN A 71 9.97 4.74 7.82
N LEU A 72 9.26 3.68 8.23
CA LEU A 72 9.81 2.55 9.01
C LEU A 72 10.91 1.72 8.32
N LEU A 73 11.00 1.77 6.99
CA LEU A 73 11.98 0.98 6.24
C LEU A 73 13.36 1.61 6.15
N PHE A 74 13.53 2.87 6.60
CA PHE A 74 14.76 3.62 6.46
C PHE A 74 15.45 3.87 7.79
N ASP A 75 16.77 4.01 7.73
CA ASP A 75 17.62 4.34 8.87
C ASP A 75 18.60 5.49 8.57
N ALA A 76 19.37 5.89 9.57
CA ALA A 76 20.31 7.02 9.45
C ALA A 76 21.35 6.81 8.34
N ALA A 77 21.79 5.58 8.11
CA ALA A 77 22.75 5.28 7.04
C ALA A 77 22.12 5.48 5.65
N ASP A 78 20.81 5.24 5.50
CA ASP A 78 20.09 5.51 4.26
C ASP A 78 20.00 7.02 3.99
N ALA A 79 19.75 7.83 5.02
CA ALA A 79 19.70 9.28 4.91
C ALA A 79 21.08 9.87 4.62
N GLU A 80 22.14 9.39 5.29
CA GLU A 80 23.51 9.86 5.09
C GLU A 80 23.99 9.63 3.65
N ARG A 81 23.67 8.47 3.06
CA ARG A 81 24.01 8.17 1.66
C ARG A 81 23.01 8.70 0.63
N VAL A 82 21.99 9.43 1.06
CA VAL A 82 20.91 9.97 0.19
C VAL A 82 20.33 8.85 -0.70
N ALA A 83 20.02 7.71 -0.09
CA ALA A 83 19.59 6.51 -0.81
C ALA A 83 18.24 6.70 -1.50
N PRO A 84 18.04 6.23 -2.75
CA PRO A 84 16.70 6.23 -3.35
C PRO A 84 15.74 5.36 -2.53
N LYS A 85 14.57 5.90 -2.16
CA LYS A 85 13.59 5.24 -1.27
C LYS A 85 13.21 3.85 -1.79
N ALA A 86 12.87 3.74 -3.07
CA ALA A 86 12.45 2.47 -3.67
C ALA A 86 13.52 1.37 -3.51
N THR A 87 14.78 1.69 -3.78
CA THR A 87 15.91 0.74 -3.69
C THR A 87 16.22 0.38 -2.24
N ALA A 88 16.34 1.38 -1.36
CA ALA A 88 16.62 1.16 0.06
C ALA A 88 15.54 0.30 0.73
N ALA A 89 14.27 0.56 0.41
CA ALA A 89 13.15 -0.24 0.89
C ALA A 89 13.22 -1.70 0.40
N ALA A 90 13.51 -1.93 -0.88
CA ALA A 90 13.64 -3.29 -1.44
C ALA A 90 14.78 -4.07 -0.77
N GLU A 91 15.94 -3.42 -0.55
CA GLU A 91 17.07 -3.99 0.19
C GLU A 91 16.71 -4.33 1.64
N ARG A 92 15.96 -3.47 2.30
CA ARG A 92 15.49 -3.70 3.68
C ARG A 92 14.51 -4.87 3.74
N LEU A 93 13.54 -4.93 2.82
CA LEU A 93 12.54 -5.99 2.76
C LEU A 93 13.17 -7.35 2.49
N SER A 94 14.21 -7.44 1.64
CA SER A 94 14.92 -8.70 1.40
C SER A 94 15.56 -9.26 2.66
N ARG A 95 16.00 -8.41 3.59
CA ARG A 95 16.53 -8.81 4.91
C ARG A 95 15.41 -9.18 5.89
N ILE A 96 14.29 -8.45 5.88
CA ILE A 96 13.14 -8.71 6.76
C ILE A 96 12.45 -10.02 6.37
N ALA A 97 12.26 -10.25 5.07
CA ALA A 97 11.51 -11.37 4.52
C ALA A 97 12.23 -11.98 3.29
N PRO A 98 13.27 -12.80 3.49
CA PRO A 98 14.11 -13.33 2.40
C PRO A 98 13.36 -14.15 1.34
N GLY A 99 12.15 -14.62 1.65
CA GLY A 99 11.29 -15.38 0.70
C GLY A 99 10.42 -14.49 -0.21
N VAL A 100 10.50 -13.16 -0.07
CA VAL A 100 9.73 -12.18 -0.85
C VAL A 100 10.61 -11.56 -1.93
N GLU A 101 10.16 -11.60 -3.18
CA GLU A 101 10.80 -10.88 -4.28
C GLU A 101 10.45 -9.39 -4.17
N ALA A 102 11.33 -8.60 -3.55
CA ALA A 102 11.18 -7.15 -3.44
C ALA A 102 12.01 -6.45 -4.52
N ARG A 103 11.36 -5.64 -5.37
CA ARG A 103 12.01 -4.85 -6.44
C ARG A 103 11.73 -3.37 -6.23
N GLY A 104 12.77 -2.54 -6.15
CA GLY A 104 12.68 -1.08 -6.17
C GLY A 104 12.81 -0.53 -7.59
N ILE A 105 11.93 0.39 -7.96
CA ILE A 105 11.97 1.13 -9.23
C ILE A 105 12.01 2.62 -8.89
N VAL A 106 13.13 3.26 -9.21
CA VAL A 106 13.30 4.71 -9.03
C VAL A 106 12.67 5.38 -10.23
N ALA A 107 11.41 5.79 -10.09
CA ALA A 107 10.66 6.43 -11.17
C ALA A 107 9.53 7.28 -10.61
N ASP A 108 9.18 8.33 -11.35
CA ASP A 108 7.91 9.03 -11.20
C ASP A 108 6.83 8.28 -11.99
N LEU A 109 5.67 8.06 -11.36
CA LEU A 109 4.54 7.48 -12.08
C LEU A 109 3.91 8.53 -12.98
N ALA A 110 3.90 8.26 -14.28
CA ALA A 110 3.35 9.12 -15.32
C ALA A 110 2.37 8.34 -16.21
N PRO A 111 1.47 9.01 -16.95
CA PRO A 111 0.54 8.34 -17.85
C PRO A 111 1.23 7.39 -18.85
N GLU A 112 2.43 7.74 -19.29
CA GLU A 112 3.22 7.03 -20.30
C GLU A 112 3.75 5.69 -19.78
N ASN A 113 4.09 5.60 -18.49
CA ASN A 113 4.71 4.42 -17.89
C ASN A 113 3.76 3.64 -16.95
N ALA A 114 2.60 4.20 -16.60
CA ALA A 114 1.70 3.61 -15.62
C ALA A 114 1.25 2.19 -15.99
N ARG A 115 0.99 1.93 -17.28
CA ARG A 115 0.62 0.59 -17.77
C ARG A 115 1.75 -0.42 -17.55
N GLU A 116 2.98 -0.04 -17.82
CA GLU A 116 4.15 -0.89 -17.65
C GLU A 116 4.44 -1.16 -16.17
N LEU A 117 4.42 -0.11 -15.36
CA LEU A 117 4.80 -0.18 -13.95
C LEU A 117 3.74 -0.89 -13.08
N LEU A 118 2.45 -0.76 -13.40
CA LEU A 118 1.37 -1.35 -12.62
C LEU A 118 0.87 -2.68 -13.20
N GLY A 119 1.06 -2.92 -14.49
CA GLY A 119 0.57 -4.12 -15.15
C GLY A 119 1.20 -5.40 -14.62
N GLY A 120 0.42 -6.50 -14.63
CA GLY A 120 0.89 -7.81 -14.18
C GLY A 120 0.96 -8.01 -12.67
N HIS A 121 0.45 -7.07 -11.87
CA HIS A 121 0.25 -7.23 -10.43
C HIS A 121 -1.19 -7.62 -10.11
N ASP A 122 -1.42 -8.17 -8.93
CA ASP A 122 -2.77 -8.54 -8.45
C ASP A 122 -3.45 -7.40 -7.69
N LEU A 123 -2.67 -6.43 -7.20
CA LEU A 123 -3.13 -5.29 -6.40
C LEU A 123 -2.17 -4.11 -6.57
N VAL A 124 -2.73 -2.91 -6.56
CA VAL A 124 -1.97 -1.67 -6.45
C VAL A 124 -2.27 -1.01 -5.11
N ILE A 125 -1.24 -0.58 -4.39
CA ILE A 125 -1.37 0.25 -3.17
C ILE A 125 -0.85 1.64 -3.50
N ASP A 126 -1.68 2.63 -3.28
CA ASP A 126 -1.33 4.04 -3.39
C ASP A 126 -0.98 4.58 -2.00
N GLY A 127 0.29 4.83 -1.77
CA GLY A 127 0.88 5.50 -0.61
C GLY A 127 1.49 6.85 -0.95
N SER A 128 1.13 7.42 -2.12
CA SER A 128 1.60 8.75 -2.54
C SER A 128 1.00 9.87 -1.69
N ASP A 129 1.55 11.06 -1.78
CA ASP A 129 1.17 12.21 -0.97
C ASP A 129 0.56 13.36 -1.79
N ASN A 130 0.44 13.23 -3.11
CA ASN A 130 -0.14 14.23 -3.99
C ASN A 130 -1.33 13.71 -4.79
N PHE A 131 -2.28 14.58 -5.10
CA PHE A 131 -3.54 14.22 -5.75
C PHE A 131 -3.35 13.78 -7.21
N GLU A 132 -2.38 14.30 -7.91
CA GLU A 132 -2.10 13.96 -9.30
C GLU A 132 -1.73 12.49 -9.42
N THR A 133 -0.78 12.03 -8.62
CA THR A 133 -0.36 10.63 -8.57
C THR A 133 -1.51 9.73 -8.11
N ARG A 134 -2.27 10.14 -7.10
CA ARG A 134 -3.43 9.39 -6.59
C ARG A 134 -4.49 9.16 -7.66
N LEU A 135 -4.84 10.21 -8.41
CA LEU A 135 -5.80 10.10 -9.51
C LEU A 135 -5.26 9.22 -10.63
N LEU A 136 -3.98 9.36 -10.97
CA LEU A 136 -3.33 8.54 -11.98
C LEU A 136 -3.32 7.06 -11.59
N VAL A 137 -2.95 6.73 -10.33
CA VAL A 137 -3.00 5.35 -9.80
C VAL A 137 -4.42 4.80 -9.89
N SER A 138 -5.43 5.57 -9.46
CA SER A 138 -6.83 5.16 -9.50
C SER A 138 -7.30 4.89 -10.93
N ASP A 139 -7.00 5.79 -11.86
CA ASP A 139 -7.42 5.69 -13.25
C ASP A 139 -6.71 4.55 -13.98
N ALA A 140 -5.39 4.44 -13.81
CA ALA A 140 -4.58 3.38 -14.44
C ALA A 140 -4.95 1.99 -13.90
N SER A 141 -5.12 1.84 -12.58
CA SER A 141 -5.56 0.58 -11.98
C SER A 141 -6.91 0.15 -12.52
N ARG A 142 -7.87 1.09 -12.63
CA ARG A 142 -9.20 0.83 -13.19
C ARG A 142 -9.12 0.42 -14.66
N ALA A 143 -8.31 1.11 -15.47
CA ALA A 143 -8.12 0.79 -16.88
C ALA A 143 -7.47 -0.57 -17.11
N LEU A 144 -6.62 -1.02 -16.17
CA LEU A 144 -5.97 -2.32 -16.17
C LEU A 144 -6.82 -3.43 -15.53
N GLY A 145 -8.00 -3.10 -14.97
CA GLY A 145 -8.84 -4.06 -14.26
C GLY A 145 -8.27 -4.50 -12.90
N LEU A 146 -7.32 -3.75 -12.35
CA LEU A 146 -6.63 -4.08 -11.09
C LEU A 146 -7.37 -3.49 -9.88
N PRO A 147 -7.59 -4.26 -8.82
CA PRO A 147 -7.94 -3.70 -7.53
C PRO A 147 -6.89 -2.70 -7.05
N SER A 148 -7.32 -1.64 -6.38
CA SER A 148 -6.40 -0.69 -5.76
C SER A 148 -6.85 -0.30 -4.36
N ILE A 149 -5.86 0.00 -3.51
CA ILE A 149 -6.06 0.52 -2.16
C ILE A 149 -5.42 1.90 -2.12
N TYR A 150 -6.24 2.90 -1.90
CA TYR A 150 -5.80 4.25 -1.57
C TYR A 150 -5.61 4.34 -0.05
N ALA A 151 -4.46 4.80 0.40
CA ALA A 151 -4.19 5.04 1.80
C ALA A 151 -3.47 6.39 1.98
N ALA A 152 -3.94 7.19 2.91
CA ALA A 152 -3.39 8.51 3.20
C ALA A 152 -3.43 8.81 4.69
N CYS A 153 -2.48 9.63 5.14
CA CYS A 153 -2.43 10.17 6.49
C CYS A 153 -2.02 11.63 6.43
N VAL A 154 -2.74 12.50 7.15
CA VAL A 154 -2.40 13.91 7.31
C VAL A 154 -2.79 14.33 8.72
N GLY A 155 -1.90 15.00 9.46
CA GLY A 155 -2.16 15.38 10.84
C GLY A 155 -2.44 14.16 11.72
N GLU A 156 -3.61 14.11 12.31
CA GLU A 156 -4.12 12.99 13.12
C GLU A 156 -5.17 12.13 12.36
N GLU A 157 -5.41 12.41 11.08
CA GLU A 157 -6.40 11.70 10.30
C GLU A 157 -5.77 10.72 9.32
N GLY A 158 -6.40 9.55 9.19
CA GLY A 158 -6.05 8.53 8.21
C GLY A 158 -7.26 8.10 7.40
N LEU A 159 -7.05 7.87 6.12
CA LEU A 159 -8.08 7.41 5.20
C LEU A 159 -7.60 6.19 4.42
N VAL A 160 -8.45 5.17 4.35
CA VAL A 160 -8.25 4.01 3.47
C VAL A 160 -9.50 3.79 2.64
N ALA A 161 -9.34 3.69 1.33
CA ALA A 161 -10.41 3.33 0.42
C ALA A 161 -9.98 2.19 -0.50
N VAL A 162 -10.88 1.25 -0.74
CA VAL A 162 -10.65 0.10 -1.63
C VAL A 162 -11.45 0.30 -2.91
N SER A 163 -10.78 0.24 -4.04
CA SER A 163 -11.40 0.26 -5.37
C SER A 163 -11.22 -1.09 -6.06
N ILE A 164 -12.35 -1.72 -6.37
CA ILE A 164 -12.41 -2.96 -7.16
C ILE A 164 -13.18 -2.64 -8.45
N PRO A 165 -12.54 -2.72 -9.63
CA PRO A 165 -13.16 -2.39 -10.89
C PRO A 165 -14.50 -3.14 -11.09
N GLY A 166 -15.55 -2.40 -11.45
CA GLY A 166 -16.89 -2.94 -11.64
C GLY A 166 -17.66 -3.30 -10.36
N ARG A 167 -17.07 -3.14 -9.17
CA ARG A 167 -17.72 -3.51 -7.89
C ARG A 167 -17.83 -2.37 -6.89
N THR A 168 -16.83 -1.49 -6.83
CA THR A 168 -16.81 -0.37 -5.88
C THR A 168 -16.51 0.95 -6.59
N PRO A 169 -16.85 2.09 -5.97
CA PRO A 169 -16.42 3.40 -6.47
C PRO A 169 -14.90 3.50 -6.58
N CYS A 170 -14.42 4.29 -7.54
CA CYS A 170 -13.01 4.70 -7.62
C CYS A 170 -12.78 6.02 -6.89
N LEU A 171 -11.53 6.48 -6.79
CA LEU A 171 -11.20 7.72 -6.08
C LEU A 171 -11.99 8.92 -6.63
N ARG A 172 -12.16 9.04 -7.95
CA ARG A 172 -12.95 10.14 -8.56
C ARG A 172 -14.40 10.15 -8.12
N CYS A 173 -14.98 8.99 -7.77
CA CYS A 173 -16.37 8.91 -7.31
C CYS A 173 -16.57 9.48 -5.90
N TYR A 174 -15.49 9.64 -5.13
CA TYR A 174 -15.52 10.21 -3.78
C TYR A 174 -15.24 11.72 -3.77
N LEU A 175 -14.86 12.29 -4.91
CA LEU A 175 -14.54 13.72 -5.03
C LEU A 175 -15.70 14.45 -5.70
N ASP A 176 -16.25 15.45 -5.03
CA ASP A 176 -17.28 16.34 -5.62
C ASP A 176 -16.70 17.18 -6.76
N SER A 177 -15.43 17.55 -6.65
CA SER A 177 -14.66 18.23 -7.70
C SER A 177 -13.19 17.80 -7.63
N LEU A 178 -12.49 17.89 -8.76
CA LEU A 178 -11.06 17.62 -8.77
C LEU A 178 -10.33 18.77 -8.09
N PRO A 179 -9.44 18.47 -7.12
CA PRO A 179 -8.61 19.52 -6.51
C PRO A 179 -7.74 20.19 -7.57
N PRO A 180 -7.46 21.48 -7.47
CA PRO A 180 -6.47 22.13 -8.31
C PRO A 180 -5.11 21.46 -8.18
N ALA A 181 -4.33 21.46 -9.27
CA ALA A 181 -2.97 20.91 -9.26
C ALA A 181 -2.11 21.56 -8.16
N GLY A 182 -1.34 20.74 -7.43
CA GLY A 182 -0.51 21.19 -6.31
C GLY A 182 -1.30 21.63 -5.07
N SER A 183 -2.62 21.43 -5.04
CA SER A 183 -3.44 21.76 -3.87
C SER A 183 -3.57 20.58 -2.92
N GLY A 184 -3.82 20.90 -1.67
CA GLY A 184 -4.05 19.93 -0.61
C GLY A 184 -2.90 19.86 0.41
N PRO A 185 -3.23 19.48 1.65
CA PRO A 185 -2.22 19.31 2.69
C PRO A 185 -1.39 18.04 2.40
N THR A 186 -0.08 18.18 2.52
CA THR A 186 0.89 17.07 2.52
C THR A 186 1.43 16.85 3.93
N CYS A 187 2.15 15.75 4.15
CA CYS A 187 2.84 15.56 5.43
C CYS A 187 3.85 16.69 5.74
N ASP A 188 4.41 17.30 4.69
CA ASP A 188 5.41 18.38 4.84
C ASP A 188 4.76 19.72 5.17
N THR A 189 3.51 19.95 4.74
CA THR A 189 2.81 21.23 4.98
C THR A 189 1.89 21.21 6.20
N ALA A 190 1.30 20.08 6.53
CA ALA A 190 0.33 19.94 7.63
C ALA A 190 0.86 19.10 8.81
N GLY A 191 2.02 18.45 8.65
CA GLY A 191 2.55 17.51 9.62
C GLY A 191 1.77 16.19 9.67
N ILE A 192 2.25 15.27 10.49
CA ILE A 192 1.64 13.95 10.68
C ILE A 192 2.04 13.39 12.04
N VAL A 193 1.11 12.70 12.72
CA VAL A 193 1.41 11.90 13.91
C VAL A 193 2.22 10.67 13.47
N PRO A 194 3.48 10.48 13.94
CA PRO A 194 4.40 9.48 13.39
C PRO A 194 3.91 8.03 13.48
N THR A 195 3.07 7.72 14.46
CA THR A 195 2.52 6.37 14.68
C THR A 195 1.28 6.06 13.85
N LEU A 196 0.69 7.07 13.20
CA LEU A 196 -0.55 6.91 12.46
C LEU A 196 -0.43 6.04 11.18
N PRO A 197 0.61 6.17 10.35
CA PRO A 197 0.71 5.43 9.09
C PRO A 197 0.58 3.91 9.24
N PRO A 198 1.25 3.22 10.19
CA PRO A 198 1.03 1.80 10.40
C PRO A 198 -0.36 1.44 10.91
N LEU A 199 -1.01 2.35 11.68
CA LEU A 199 -2.35 2.11 12.23
C LEU A 199 -3.45 2.19 11.17
N VAL A 200 -3.31 3.09 10.19
CA VAL A 200 -4.26 3.24 9.07
C VAL A 200 -4.33 1.95 8.26
N LEU A 201 -3.24 1.21 8.18
CA LEU A 201 -3.15 -0.05 7.44
C LEU A 201 -3.67 -1.27 8.23
N ARG A 202 -4.20 -1.10 9.43
CA ARG A 202 -4.89 -2.18 10.17
C ARG A 202 -6.20 -2.51 9.46
N PHE A 203 -6.09 -3.29 8.40
CA PHE A 203 -7.26 -3.82 7.70
C PHE A 203 -8.09 -4.66 8.66
N ARG A 204 -9.33 -4.29 8.88
CA ARG A 204 -10.35 -5.28 9.18
C ARG A 204 -10.35 -6.23 7.98
N THR A 205 -9.89 -7.45 8.19
CA THR A 205 -10.00 -8.50 7.20
C THR A 205 -11.42 -8.49 6.65
N TRP A 206 -11.53 -8.12 5.37
CA TRP A 206 -12.77 -8.18 4.64
C TRP A 206 -13.25 -9.62 4.69
N ARG A 207 -14.31 -9.88 5.42
CA ARG A 207 -15.08 -11.11 5.20
C ARG A 207 -15.71 -10.93 3.83
N THR A 208 -15.25 -11.70 2.85
CA THR A 208 -16.00 -11.88 1.61
C THR A 208 -17.42 -12.26 2.01
N PRO A 209 -18.46 -11.51 1.60
CA PRO A 209 -19.82 -11.95 1.82
C PRO A 209 -19.96 -13.30 1.14
N ARG A 210 -20.44 -14.30 1.87
CA ARG A 210 -20.94 -15.52 1.26
C ARG A 210 -22.00 -15.08 0.25
N THR A 211 -21.73 -15.32 -1.04
CA THR A 211 -22.62 -15.26 -2.19
C THR A 211 -24.00 -14.61 -1.95
N GLY A 212 -24.13 -13.31 -2.26
CA GLY A 212 -25.36 -12.56 -2.31
C GLY A 212 -25.09 -11.14 -2.82
N PRO A 213 -26.02 -10.48 -3.53
CA PRO A 213 -25.82 -9.13 -4.00
C PRO A 213 -25.63 -8.17 -2.80
N LEU A 214 -24.58 -7.35 -2.84
CA LEU A 214 -24.31 -6.33 -1.83
C LEU A 214 -25.45 -5.30 -1.83
N PRO A 215 -26.02 -4.97 -0.66
CA PRO A 215 -26.96 -3.84 -0.60
C PRO A 215 -26.21 -2.54 -0.95
N SER A 216 -26.81 -1.75 -1.81
CA SER A 216 -26.30 -0.51 -2.39
C SER A 216 -26.00 0.62 -1.38
N SER A 217 -26.15 0.39 -0.09
CA SER A 217 -26.08 1.41 0.97
C SER A 217 -24.98 1.22 2.03
N ARG A 218 -24.04 0.27 1.84
CA ARG A 218 -22.90 0.13 2.77
C ARG A 218 -21.58 0.31 2.05
N ILE A 219 -21.26 1.54 1.72
CA ILE A 219 -19.90 1.97 1.41
C ILE A 219 -19.16 1.96 2.75
N GLY A 220 -18.27 0.98 2.94
CA GLY A 220 -17.43 0.91 4.12
C GLY A 220 -16.33 1.97 4.04
N THR A 221 -16.64 3.21 4.35
CA THR A 221 -15.65 4.18 4.79
C THR A 221 -15.20 3.72 6.17
N ALA A 222 -13.99 3.19 6.27
CA ALA A 222 -13.35 2.99 7.57
C ALA A 222 -12.95 4.38 8.09
N ARG A 223 -13.87 5.08 8.72
CA ARG A 223 -13.56 6.25 9.54
C ARG A 223 -12.83 5.70 10.76
N ILE A 224 -11.58 6.05 10.93
CA ILE A 224 -10.88 5.80 12.19
C ILE A 224 -11.53 6.77 13.18
N GLU A 225 -12.34 6.23 14.09
CA GLU A 225 -12.82 7.01 15.24
C GLU A 225 -11.58 7.52 15.98
N ARG A 226 -11.61 8.79 16.39
CA ARG A 226 -10.57 9.43 17.18
C ARG A 226 -10.14 8.50 18.30
N VAL A 227 -8.87 8.09 18.26
CA VAL A 227 -8.20 7.55 19.43
C VAL A 227 -7.66 8.75 20.16
N VAL A 228 -8.42 9.23 21.15
CA VAL A 228 -7.96 10.19 22.16
C VAL A 228 -7.14 9.43 23.19
#